data_39e895b061454306c72a679abd05921f
#
_entry.id   39e895b061454306c72a679abd05921f
#
_cell.length_a   1.000
_cell.length_b   1.000
_cell.length_c   1.000
_cell.angle_alpha   90.00
_cell.angle_beta   90.00
_cell.angle_gamma   90.00
#
_symmetry.space_group_name_H-M   'P 1'
#
loop_
_entity.id
_entity.type
_entity.pdbx_description
1 polymer ?
#
loop_
_entity_poly.entity_id
_entity_poly.type
_entity_poly.pdbx_seq_one_letter_code
_entity_poly.pdbx_strand_id
1 'polypeptide(L)'
;MPCTTILVGKNASYDGSTMIARNDDSGAGHFTPKKFAVIHPDEQPREYESVISHVKITLPDNPLQYTAMPNAVKGEGIWAASGVNAAHVGMTATETITSNPRVLGADPLVTYQPAEDGREEVAGGIGEEDIVYIVLPYIHSAREGVQRLGTLLQQYGTYEMNGIAFQDKDEIWWLETIGGHHWIARRVPDDVYVVMPNQFGMDAFDMEDALGEQKDFMCSPDLADFIAQNHLNLSMDGSVNPREIFGSHDDSDHVYNTPRAWYMERCLNPHTYVWDGTNADFTPFSDDIPWCMKPEKKITVEDVKYVLSAHFQGTPYDPYLPYGDKSMAGAYRSIGINRNDFLSIIQMRPDHAEDSRTIEWVAYGSNAFNVVAPFYTDVNQVPEYLGNTTSEVSTDNFYWTSRMIAAMADASYRKSLFHIERYQEKVMSKGHELINKFDALLAAEPDEAKRRTLREQANEEIAKMLKTEALATLDKVLFELSNQMKNAYSRSDA
;
A
#
# COMPACT_ATOMS: atom_id res chain seq x y z
N MET A 1 -6.78 -7.88 -3.62
CA MET A 1 -5.79 -7.70 -4.71
C MET A 1 -4.37 -7.95 -4.20
N PRO A 2 -3.43 -8.41 -5.02
CA PRO A 2 -2.06 -8.66 -4.57
C PRO A 2 -1.28 -7.35 -4.41
N CYS A 3 -0.89 -7.01 -3.21
CA CYS A 3 -0.23 -5.75 -2.84
C CYS A 3 1.10 -6.00 -2.11
N THR A 4 1.78 -4.95 -1.68
CA THR A 4 2.95 -5.02 -0.78
C THR A 4 2.98 -3.76 0.08
N THR A 5 3.04 -3.93 1.38
CA THR A 5 3.01 -2.85 2.37
C THR A 5 4.32 -2.78 3.16
N ILE A 6 4.76 -1.57 3.50
CA ILE A 6 5.79 -1.31 4.49
C ILE A 6 5.31 -0.24 5.47
N LEU A 7 5.56 -0.46 6.76
CA LEU A 7 5.25 0.45 7.85
C LEU A 7 6.56 0.83 8.53
N VAL A 8 6.74 2.11 8.86
CA VAL A 8 7.99 2.59 9.48
C VAL A 8 7.65 3.42 10.71
N GLY A 9 8.05 2.92 11.88
CA GLY A 9 7.87 3.59 13.16
C GLY A 9 8.68 4.90 13.24
N LYS A 10 8.20 5.85 14.01
CA LYS A 10 8.76 7.21 14.10
C LYS A 10 10.24 7.26 14.47
N ASN A 11 10.71 6.32 15.30
CA ASN A 11 12.12 6.24 15.67
C ASN A 11 12.96 5.46 14.68
N ALA A 12 12.35 4.75 13.73
CA ALA A 12 13.03 4.08 12.61
C ALA A 12 13.18 5.00 11.39
N SER A 13 12.32 5.99 11.23
CA SER A 13 12.39 6.97 10.13
C SER A 13 13.49 8.03 10.32
N TYR A 14 13.89 8.67 9.22
CA TYR A 14 15.01 9.62 9.21
C TYR A 14 14.71 10.94 9.92
N ASP A 15 13.46 11.38 9.95
CA ASP A 15 13.01 12.68 10.48
C ASP A 15 12.00 12.57 11.62
N GLY A 16 11.79 11.37 12.16
CA GLY A 16 10.83 11.15 13.23
C GLY A 16 9.38 10.98 12.77
N SER A 17 9.14 10.98 11.45
CA SER A 17 7.81 10.71 10.89
C SER A 17 7.38 9.27 11.13
N THR A 18 6.09 9.04 11.35
CA THR A 18 5.48 7.77 11.04
C THR A 18 5.30 7.66 9.51
N MET A 19 5.51 6.49 8.91
CA MET A 19 5.24 6.28 7.49
C MET A 19 4.48 4.97 7.27
N ILE A 20 3.40 5.02 6.50
CA ILE A 20 2.76 3.83 5.95
C ILE A 20 2.79 3.90 4.43
N ALA A 21 3.15 2.80 3.77
CA ALA A 21 3.27 2.79 2.32
C ALA A 21 2.78 1.48 1.73
N ARG A 22 2.12 1.57 0.56
CA ARG A 22 1.55 0.42 -0.12
C ARG A 22 1.62 0.56 -1.63
N ASN A 23 2.01 -0.53 -2.29
CA ASN A 23 1.68 -0.78 -3.68
C ASN A 23 0.25 -1.31 -3.77
N ASP A 24 -0.54 -0.76 -4.69
CA ASP A 24 -1.80 -1.32 -5.13
C ASP A 24 -1.58 -2.05 -6.45
N ASP A 25 -1.90 -3.34 -6.50
CA ASP A 25 -1.62 -4.19 -7.67
C ASP A 25 -2.90 -4.84 -8.16
N SER A 26 -3.23 -4.67 -9.42
CA SER A 26 -4.34 -5.38 -10.07
C SER A 26 -4.12 -6.89 -10.17
N GLY A 27 -5.17 -7.62 -10.46
CA GLY A 27 -5.12 -9.04 -10.79
C GLY A 27 -4.25 -9.33 -12.03
N ALA A 28 -3.83 -10.58 -12.20
CA ALA A 28 -3.01 -10.97 -13.35
C ALA A 28 -3.73 -10.70 -14.69
N GLY A 29 -3.03 -10.03 -15.60
CA GLY A 29 -3.57 -9.64 -16.91
C GLY A 29 -4.45 -8.40 -16.92
N HIS A 30 -4.59 -7.72 -15.78
CA HIS A 30 -5.35 -6.48 -15.64
C HIS A 30 -4.49 -5.35 -15.08
N PHE A 31 -4.96 -4.13 -15.23
CA PHE A 31 -4.54 -2.95 -14.49
C PHE A 31 -5.73 -1.99 -14.39
N THR A 32 -5.84 -1.32 -13.26
CA THR A 32 -6.98 -0.44 -12.97
C THR A 32 -6.51 1.01 -12.95
N PRO A 33 -7.04 1.87 -13.85
CA PRO A 33 -6.72 3.29 -13.80
C PRO A 33 -7.17 3.91 -12.48
N LYS A 34 -6.23 4.54 -11.78
CA LYS A 34 -6.44 5.25 -10.52
C LYS A 34 -6.28 6.75 -10.70
N LYS A 35 -6.85 7.52 -9.79
CA LYS A 35 -6.68 8.96 -9.70
C LYS A 35 -6.44 9.38 -8.26
N PHE A 36 -5.79 10.52 -8.05
CA PHE A 36 -5.75 11.18 -6.75
C PHE A 36 -6.96 12.08 -6.62
N ALA A 37 -7.65 12.02 -5.49
CA ALA A 37 -8.88 12.77 -5.28
C ALA A 37 -8.96 13.33 -3.86
N VAL A 38 -9.66 14.45 -3.69
CA VAL A 38 -10.21 14.91 -2.41
C VAL A 38 -11.68 14.57 -2.42
N ILE A 39 -12.16 13.95 -1.35
CA ILE A 39 -13.58 13.66 -1.13
C ILE A 39 -14.09 14.61 -0.06
N HIS A 40 -15.05 15.45 -0.43
CA HIS A 40 -15.64 16.41 0.48
C HIS A 40 -16.77 15.79 1.33
N PRO A 41 -17.06 16.35 2.52
CA PRO A 41 -18.09 15.81 3.40
C PRO A 41 -19.48 15.68 2.76
N ASP A 42 -19.85 16.57 1.86
CA ASP A 42 -21.11 16.57 1.13
C ASP A 42 -21.17 15.55 -0.02
N GLU A 43 -20.04 14.99 -0.42
CA GLU A 43 -19.93 13.91 -1.40
C GLU A 43 -20.05 12.51 -0.76
N GLN A 44 -19.93 12.43 0.58
CA GLN A 44 -20.03 11.18 1.33
C GLN A 44 -21.50 10.79 1.56
N PRO A 45 -21.98 9.66 1.04
CA PRO A 45 -23.38 9.27 1.21
C PRO A 45 -23.69 8.89 2.66
N ARG A 46 -24.93 9.12 3.07
CA ARG A 46 -25.44 8.64 4.35
C ARG A 46 -25.73 7.14 4.31
N GLU A 47 -26.32 6.68 3.24
CA GLU A 47 -26.58 5.27 2.96
C GLU A 47 -25.58 4.80 1.92
N TYR A 48 -24.69 3.90 2.34
CA TYR A 48 -23.67 3.28 1.49
C TYR A 48 -24.15 1.90 1.03
N GLU A 49 -23.90 1.57 -0.22
CA GLU A 49 -24.13 0.24 -0.80
C GLU A 49 -22.89 -0.15 -1.62
N SER A 50 -22.27 -1.30 -1.27
CA SER A 50 -21.15 -1.87 -2.03
C SER A 50 -21.60 -2.29 -3.43
N VAL A 51 -20.76 -2.03 -4.44
CA VAL A 51 -21.02 -2.48 -5.81
C VAL A 51 -20.77 -3.98 -5.96
N ILE A 52 -19.85 -4.55 -5.16
CA ILE A 52 -19.45 -5.96 -5.26
C ILE A 52 -20.29 -6.85 -4.38
N SER A 53 -20.41 -6.50 -3.11
CA SER A 53 -21.07 -7.37 -2.11
C SER A 53 -22.52 -7.02 -1.84
N HIS A 54 -23.01 -5.88 -2.30
CA HIS A 54 -24.33 -5.31 -2.04
C HIS A 54 -24.61 -5.08 -0.54
N VAL A 55 -23.56 -5.08 0.31
CA VAL A 55 -23.74 -4.73 1.72
C VAL A 55 -24.21 -3.29 1.85
N LYS A 56 -25.21 -3.06 2.71
CA LYS A 56 -25.79 -1.74 2.99
C LYS A 56 -25.40 -1.29 4.37
N ILE A 57 -24.82 -0.08 4.45
CA ILE A 57 -24.30 0.47 5.70
C ILE A 57 -24.82 1.90 5.85
N THR A 58 -25.52 2.17 6.96
CA THR A 58 -25.83 3.56 7.35
C THR A 58 -24.60 4.16 8.00
N LEU A 59 -24.00 5.14 7.33
CA LEU A 59 -22.79 5.80 7.78
C LEU A 59 -23.10 6.91 8.82
N PRO A 60 -22.16 7.23 9.73
CA PRO A 60 -22.35 8.30 10.71
C PRO A 60 -22.57 9.67 10.04
N ASP A 61 -23.17 10.61 10.79
CA ASP A 61 -23.23 12.02 10.41
C ASP A 61 -21.84 12.67 10.52
N ASN A 62 -21.63 13.77 9.80
CA ASN A 62 -20.41 14.60 9.87
C ASN A 62 -19.13 13.85 9.48
N PRO A 63 -19.05 13.30 8.25
CA PRO A 63 -17.81 12.75 7.74
C PRO A 63 -16.72 13.85 7.61
N LEU A 64 -15.49 13.50 7.85
CA LEU A 64 -14.33 14.34 7.58
C LEU A 64 -14.02 14.34 6.07
N GLN A 65 -13.51 15.47 5.56
CA GLN A 65 -12.85 15.50 4.26
C GLN A 65 -11.62 14.61 4.26
N TYR A 66 -11.29 13.96 3.13
CA TYR A 66 -10.11 13.13 3.03
C TYR A 66 -9.57 13.04 1.60
N THR A 67 -8.27 12.75 1.45
CA THR A 67 -7.66 12.34 0.18
C THR A 67 -7.89 10.85 -0.04
N ALA A 68 -7.92 10.41 -1.30
CA ALA A 68 -8.06 9.00 -1.66
C ALA A 68 -7.49 8.69 -3.05
N MET A 69 -7.26 7.39 -3.31
CA MET A 69 -6.80 6.85 -4.60
C MET A 69 -7.86 5.97 -5.28
N PRO A 70 -9.07 6.50 -5.57
CA PRO A 70 -10.16 5.70 -6.11
C PRO A 70 -9.91 5.26 -7.55
N ASN A 71 -10.69 4.26 -7.97
CA ASN A 71 -10.80 3.89 -9.38
C ASN A 71 -11.24 5.10 -10.21
N ALA A 72 -10.58 5.28 -11.37
CA ALA A 72 -10.94 6.34 -12.31
C ALA A 72 -12.14 5.94 -13.19
N VAL A 73 -12.38 4.65 -13.35
CA VAL A 73 -13.50 4.09 -14.12
C VAL A 73 -14.72 3.95 -13.20
N LYS A 74 -15.87 4.49 -13.62
CA LYS A 74 -17.10 4.44 -12.84
C LYS A 74 -17.80 3.09 -12.97
N GLY A 75 -18.49 2.66 -11.91
CA GLY A 75 -19.34 1.46 -11.92
C GLY A 75 -18.62 0.16 -11.53
N GLU A 76 -17.32 0.25 -11.18
CA GLU A 76 -16.51 -0.90 -10.76
C GLU A 76 -16.22 -0.89 -9.23
N GLY A 77 -16.92 -0.05 -8.49
CA GLY A 77 -16.67 0.22 -7.08
C GLY A 77 -15.68 1.36 -6.85
N ILE A 78 -15.57 1.82 -5.61
CA ILE A 78 -14.76 2.99 -5.25
C ILE A 78 -13.29 2.64 -5.17
N TRP A 79 -12.94 1.59 -4.44
CA TRP A 79 -11.56 1.12 -4.26
C TRP A 79 -10.62 2.26 -3.87
N ALA A 80 -10.97 3.01 -2.82
CA ALA A 80 -10.24 4.21 -2.40
C ALA A 80 -8.80 3.93 -1.97
N ALA A 81 -8.52 2.74 -1.51
CA ALA A 81 -7.24 2.04 -1.30
C ALA A 81 -6.19 2.73 -0.41
N SER A 82 -6.08 4.06 -0.39
CA SER A 82 -5.20 4.84 0.48
C SER A 82 -5.77 6.24 0.66
N GLY A 83 -5.49 6.90 1.78
CA GLY A 83 -5.86 8.29 1.99
C GLY A 83 -5.53 8.84 3.36
N VAL A 84 -5.74 10.15 3.51
CA VAL A 84 -5.55 10.91 4.74
C VAL A 84 -6.75 11.79 4.98
N ASN A 85 -7.34 11.76 6.17
CA ASN A 85 -8.46 12.61 6.53
C ASN A 85 -8.04 13.96 7.15
N ALA A 86 -9.01 14.85 7.32
CA ALA A 86 -8.78 16.18 7.88
C ALA A 86 -8.38 16.17 9.38
N ALA A 87 -8.49 15.04 10.06
CA ALA A 87 -7.93 14.85 11.40
C ALA A 87 -6.48 14.33 11.37
N HIS A 88 -5.85 14.31 10.20
CA HIS A 88 -4.50 13.78 9.96
C HIS A 88 -4.34 12.32 10.43
N VAL A 89 -5.33 11.50 10.11
CA VAL A 89 -5.22 10.05 10.20
C VAL A 89 -5.02 9.50 8.80
N GLY A 90 -3.97 8.70 8.61
CA GLY A 90 -3.68 7.98 7.38
C GLY A 90 -4.19 6.55 7.45
N MET A 91 -4.58 6.03 6.31
CA MET A 91 -5.03 4.65 6.17
C MET A 91 -4.61 4.08 4.82
N THR A 92 -4.14 2.83 4.82
CA THR A 92 -4.03 2.03 3.60
C THR A 92 -4.88 0.79 3.76
N ALA A 93 -5.62 0.43 2.74
CA ALA A 93 -6.36 -0.81 2.66
C ALA A 93 -6.34 -1.28 1.20
N THR A 94 -6.03 -2.49 0.88
CA THR A 94 -5.86 -3.66 1.77
C THR A 94 -4.67 -4.47 1.28
N GLU A 95 -4.04 -5.24 2.17
CA GLU A 95 -3.12 -6.30 1.79
C GLU A 95 -3.90 -7.60 1.84
N THR A 96 -4.30 -8.18 0.71
CA THR A 96 -5.05 -9.45 0.71
C THR A 96 -4.19 -10.54 1.35
N ILE A 97 -4.73 -11.19 2.38
CA ILE A 97 -4.10 -12.31 3.10
C ILE A 97 -4.97 -13.57 2.98
N THR A 98 -4.49 -14.70 3.43
CA THR A 98 -5.22 -15.98 3.31
C THR A 98 -5.23 -16.72 4.63
N SER A 99 -6.43 -17.03 5.16
CA SER A 99 -6.60 -17.92 6.30
C SER A 99 -6.55 -19.39 5.88
N ASN A 100 -6.09 -20.24 6.80
CA ASN A 100 -6.07 -21.67 6.58
C ASN A 100 -7.49 -22.28 6.57
N PRO A 101 -7.66 -23.51 6.01
CA PRO A 101 -8.99 -24.12 5.86
C PRO A 101 -9.75 -24.37 7.17
N ARG A 102 -9.04 -24.53 8.31
CA ARG A 102 -9.71 -24.75 9.62
C ARG A 102 -10.36 -23.47 10.11
N VAL A 103 -9.71 -22.33 9.91
CA VAL A 103 -10.26 -21.01 10.19
C VAL A 103 -11.47 -20.74 9.29
N LEU A 104 -11.34 -20.95 7.98
CA LEU A 104 -12.42 -20.74 7.02
C LEU A 104 -13.61 -21.69 7.24
N GLY A 105 -13.36 -22.88 7.78
CA GLY A 105 -14.41 -23.81 8.17
C GLY A 105 -15.15 -23.41 9.45
N ALA A 106 -14.45 -22.71 10.37
CA ALA A 106 -15.03 -22.24 11.64
C ALA A 106 -15.71 -20.87 11.51
N ASP A 107 -15.18 -19.96 10.69
CA ASP A 107 -15.71 -18.64 10.38
C ASP A 107 -15.65 -18.39 8.87
N PRO A 108 -16.64 -18.89 8.10
CA PRO A 108 -16.69 -18.73 6.65
C PRO A 108 -16.80 -17.27 6.21
N LEU A 109 -16.19 -16.95 5.05
CA LEU A 109 -16.34 -15.64 4.42
C LEU A 109 -17.81 -15.35 4.10
N VAL A 110 -18.21 -14.08 4.27
CA VAL A 110 -19.57 -13.60 4.00
C VAL A 110 -19.63 -13.17 2.52
N THR A 111 -19.83 -14.15 1.64
CA THR A 111 -19.85 -13.92 0.20
C THR A 111 -21.23 -13.56 -0.32
N TYR A 112 -21.29 -12.66 -1.31
CA TYR A 112 -22.52 -12.30 -2.02
C TYR A 112 -23.14 -13.52 -2.70
N GLN A 113 -24.46 -13.67 -2.57
CA GLN A 113 -25.25 -14.69 -3.26
C GLN A 113 -26.36 -14.03 -4.07
N PRO A 114 -26.33 -14.13 -5.41
CA PRO A 114 -27.39 -13.54 -6.23
C PRO A 114 -28.73 -14.25 -6.02
N ALA A 115 -29.81 -13.54 -6.33
CA ALA A 115 -31.14 -14.15 -6.34
C ALA A 115 -31.23 -15.22 -7.43
N GLU A 116 -31.51 -16.46 -7.06
CA GLU A 116 -31.68 -17.60 -7.98
C GLU A 116 -32.82 -18.53 -7.54
N ASP A 117 -33.58 -19.08 -8.49
CA ASP A 117 -34.56 -20.16 -8.31
C ASP A 117 -35.51 -19.99 -7.09
N GLY A 118 -36.00 -18.75 -6.89
CA GLY A 118 -36.95 -18.44 -5.81
C GLY A 118 -36.30 -18.19 -4.43
N ARG A 119 -34.97 -18.13 -4.36
CA ARG A 119 -34.21 -17.60 -3.21
C ARG A 119 -33.99 -16.11 -3.39
N GLU A 120 -34.19 -15.35 -2.32
CA GLU A 120 -33.82 -13.92 -2.29
C GLU A 120 -32.29 -13.74 -2.31
N GLU A 121 -31.86 -12.60 -2.80
CA GLU A 121 -30.47 -12.15 -2.73
C GLU A 121 -29.97 -12.10 -1.28
N VAL A 122 -28.72 -12.52 -1.05
CA VAL A 122 -28.03 -12.36 0.23
C VAL A 122 -26.79 -11.49 0.00
N ALA A 123 -26.77 -10.33 0.64
CA ALA A 123 -25.61 -9.44 0.59
C ALA A 123 -24.37 -10.11 1.20
N GLY A 124 -23.20 -9.82 0.64
CA GLY A 124 -21.91 -10.19 1.22
C GLY A 124 -21.48 -9.26 2.35
N GLY A 125 -20.27 -9.50 2.88
CA GLY A 125 -19.63 -8.62 3.86
C GLY A 125 -18.92 -7.43 3.22
N ILE A 126 -18.15 -6.70 4.01
CA ILE A 126 -17.30 -5.59 3.55
C ILE A 126 -16.00 -6.13 2.93
N GLY A 127 -15.39 -5.39 2.02
CA GLY A 127 -14.12 -5.76 1.42
C GLY A 127 -13.27 -4.57 1.06
N GLU A 128 -12.20 -4.81 0.29
CA GLU A 128 -11.24 -3.78 -0.10
C GLU A 128 -11.90 -2.58 -0.79
N GLU A 129 -12.94 -2.82 -1.59
CA GLU A 129 -13.72 -1.76 -2.24
C GLU A 129 -14.22 -0.73 -1.24
N ASP A 130 -14.66 -1.20 -0.06
CA ASP A 130 -15.46 -0.43 0.88
C ASP A 130 -14.61 0.25 1.96
N ILE A 131 -13.58 -0.45 2.45
CA ILE A 131 -12.96 -0.23 3.77
C ILE A 131 -12.49 1.20 4.00
N VAL A 132 -11.72 1.80 3.09
CA VAL A 132 -11.24 3.20 3.27
C VAL A 132 -12.41 4.17 3.32
N TYR A 133 -13.40 3.97 2.46
CA TYR A 133 -14.55 4.86 2.29
C TYR A 133 -15.50 4.86 3.49
N ILE A 134 -15.67 3.72 4.15
CA ILE A 134 -16.57 3.58 5.30
C ILE A 134 -15.87 3.80 6.66
N VAL A 135 -14.52 3.85 6.68
CA VAL A 135 -13.74 4.00 7.91
C VAL A 135 -13.08 5.36 8.01
N LEU A 136 -12.25 5.73 7.02
CA LEU A 136 -11.38 6.91 7.11
C LEU A 136 -12.09 8.24 7.41
N PRO A 137 -13.28 8.54 6.84
CA PRO A 137 -13.98 9.79 7.12
C PRO A 137 -14.49 9.95 8.56
N TYR A 138 -14.45 8.90 9.37
CA TYR A 138 -15.14 8.83 10.67
C TYR A 138 -14.20 8.55 11.83
N ILE A 139 -12.90 8.74 11.68
CA ILE A 139 -11.89 8.43 12.70
C ILE A 139 -10.98 9.65 12.96
N HIS A 140 -10.51 9.78 14.20
CA HIS A 140 -9.66 10.88 14.66
C HIS A 140 -8.30 10.41 15.19
N SER A 141 -8.05 9.11 15.20
CA SER A 141 -6.75 8.50 15.55
C SER A 141 -6.58 7.14 14.86
N ALA A 142 -5.35 6.66 14.78
CA ALA A 142 -5.05 5.32 14.27
C ALA A 142 -5.78 4.23 15.07
N ARG A 143 -5.84 4.39 16.39
CA ARG A 143 -6.53 3.50 17.32
C ARG A 143 -8.04 3.45 17.07
N GLU A 144 -8.69 4.60 16.86
CA GLU A 144 -10.11 4.64 16.48
C GLU A 144 -10.36 3.92 15.15
N GLY A 145 -9.40 3.96 14.21
CA GLY A 145 -9.46 3.22 12.95
C GLY A 145 -9.59 1.72 13.18
N VAL A 146 -8.73 1.15 14.03
CA VAL A 146 -8.79 -0.27 14.42
C VAL A 146 -10.15 -0.61 15.05
N GLN A 147 -10.60 0.17 16.02
CA GLN A 147 -11.85 -0.08 16.74
C GLN A 147 -13.08 0.01 15.82
N ARG A 148 -13.10 1.02 14.94
CA ARG A 148 -14.21 1.19 13.99
C ARG A 148 -14.25 0.06 12.99
N LEU A 149 -13.13 -0.29 12.36
CA LEU A 149 -13.11 -1.41 11.41
C LEU A 149 -13.45 -2.72 12.10
N GLY A 150 -12.90 -2.98 13.28
CA GLY A 150 -13.20 -4.18 14.05
C GLY A 150 -14.71 -4.32 14.35
N THR A 151 -15.39 -3.21 14.70
CA THR A 151 -16.84 -3.20 14.92
C THR A 151 -17.61 -3.50 13.63
N LEU A 152 -17.20 -2.93 12.50
CA LEU A 152 -17.82 -3.20 11.20
C LEU A 152 -17.64 -4.66 10.76
N LEU A 153 -16.45 -5.24 10.98
CA LEU A 153 -16.19 -6.66 10.69
C LEU A 153 -17.06 -7.59 11.53
N GLN A 154 -17.23 -7.31 12.81
CA GLN A 154 -18.13 -8.10 13.67
C GLN A 154 -19.60 -8.01 13.25
N GLN A 155 -20.02 -6.86 12.74
CA GLN A 155 -21.42 -6.61 12.37
C GLN A 155 -21.78 -7.14 10.99
N TYR A 156 -20.91 -6.92 10.00
CA TYR A 156 -21.20 -7.19 8.58
C TYR A 156 -20.40 -8.36 8.02
N GLY A 157 -19.33 -8.75 8.69
CA GLY A 157 -18.36 -9.70 8.16
C GLY A 157 -17.59 -9.16 6.95
N THR A 158 -16.76 -10.02 6.38
CA THR A 158 -16.00 -9.72 5.15
C THR A 158 -16.11 -10.85 4.14
N TYR A 159 -16.11 -10.52 2.85
CA TYR A 159 -16.05 -11.50 1.77
C TYR A 159 -14.62 -11.86 1.37
N GLU A 160 -13.62 -11.17 1.92
CA GLU A 160 -12.18 -11.41 1.69
C GLU A 160 -11.36 -11.04 2.91
N MET A 161 -10.22 -11.70 3.12
CA MET A 161 -9.34 -11.41 4.24
C MET A 161 -8.27 -10.41 3.83
N ASN A 162 -8.00 -9.47 4.73
CA ASN A 162 -7.14 -8.34 4.44
C ASN A 162 -6.28 -7.90 5.62
N GLY A 163 -5.13 -7.29 5.33
CA GLY A 163 -4.33 -6.51 6.24
C GLY A 163 -4.51 -5.02 5.99
N ILE A 164 -4.69 -4.23 7.03
CA ILE A 164 -5.00 -2.80 6.97
C ILE A 164 -4.09 -2.01 7.89
N ALA A 165 -3.47 -0.93 7.39
CA ALA A 165 -2.68 -0.01 8.21
C ALA A 165 -3.47 1.25 8.56
N PHE A 166 -3.34 1.68 9.82
CA PHE A 166 -3.80 2.97 10.33
C PHE A 166 -2.63 3.73 10.91
N GLN A 167 -2.59 5.03 10.70
CA GLN A 167 -1.49 5.90 11.10
C GLN A 167 -2.02 7.23 11.62
N ASP A 168 -1.42 7.70 12.70
CA ASP A 168 -1.39 9.12 13.05
C ASP A 168 0.05 9.56 13.35
N LYS A 169 0.25 10.79 13.84
CA LYS A 169 1.58 11.32 14.13
C LYS A 169 2.32 10.56 15.25
N ASP A 170 1.58 9.83 16.09
CA ASP A 170 2.11 9.23 17.31
C ASP A 170 2.31 7.72 17.17
N GLU A 171 1.44 7.04 16.43
CA GLU A 171 1.46 5.58 16.33
C GLU A 171 0.98 5.05 14.97
N ILE A 172 1.39 3.81 14.67
CA ILE A 172 0.92 3.01 13.54
C ILE A 172 0.31 1.74 14.11
N TRP A 173 -0.85 1.33 13.56
CA TRP A 173 -1.51 0.06 13.83
C TRP A 173 -1.63 -0.76 12.56
N TRP A 174 -1.39 -2.07 12.69
CA TRP A 174 -1.64 -3.04 11.64
C TRP A 174 -2.75 -3.99 12.09
N LEU A 175 -3.80 -4.14 11.29
CA LEU A 175 -4.92 -5.04 11.53
C LEU A 175 -4.92 -6.14 10.48
N GLU A 176 -5.11 -7.40 10.90
CA GLU A 176 -5.33 -8.56 10.03
C GLU A 176 -6.71 -9.15 10.32
N THR A 177 -7.52 -9.36 9.26
CA THR A 177 -8.82 -10.03 9.38
C THR A 177 -8.64 -11.54 9.38
N ILE A 178 -9.47 -12.26 10.14
CA ILE A 178 -9.42 -13.71 10.32
C ILE A 178 -10.77 -14.28 9.91
N GLY A 179 -10.80 -15.15 8.91
CA GLY A 179 -12.08 -15.67 8.42
C GLY A 179 -13.08 -14.56 8.05
N GLY A 180 -14.35 -14.78 8.36
CA GLY A 180 -15.44 -13.88 7.98
C GLY A 180 -15.68 -12.71 8.94
N HIS A 181 -15.39 -12.82 10.25
CA HIS A 181 -15.78 -11.82 11.23
C HIS A 181 -14.71 -11.46 12.26
N HIS A 182 -13.71 -12.34 12.46
CA HIS A 182 -12.69 -12.13 13.47
C HIS A 182 -11.53 -11.26 12.93
N TRP A 183 -10.79 -10.66 13.85
CA TRP A 183 -9.67 -9.81 13.54
C TRP A 183 -8.68 -9.69 14.70
N ILE A 184 -7.45 -9.36 14.38
CA ILE A 184 -6.38 -8.99 15.32
C ILE A 184 -5.75 -7.68 14.85
N ALA A 185 -5.20 -6.91 15.79
CA ALA A 185 -4.41 -5.73 15.47
C ALA A 185 -3.25 -5.58 16.44
N ARG A 186 -2.12 -5.09 15.91
CA ARG A 186 -0.91 -4.83 16.70
C ARG A 186 -0.37 -3.44 16.39
N ARG A 187 -0.03 -2.71 17.46
CA ARG A 187 0.71 -1.46 17.33
C ARG A 187 2.12 -1.75 16.84
N VAL A 188 2.57 -1.01 15.84
CA VAL A 188 3.95 -1.09 15.35
C VAL A 188 4.86 -0.38 16.37
N PRO A 189 5.88 -1.06 16.94
CA PRO A 189 6.83 -0.39 17.82
C PRO A 189 7.54 0.77 17.12
N ASP A 190 7.84 1.81 17.88
CA ASP A 190 8.34 3.08 17.33
C ASP A 190 9.71 2.96 16.63
N ASP A 191 10.54 1.98 16.99
CA ASP A 191 11.93 1.84 16.53
C ASP A 191 12.13 0.73 15.48
N VAL A 192 11.02 0.20 14.93
CA VAL A 192 11.05 -0.86 13.91
C VAL A 192 10.36 -0.46 12.61
N TYR A 193 10.56 -1.27 11.59
CA TYR A 193 9.72 -1.32 10.40
C TYR A 193 9.06 -2.70 10.28
N VAL A 194 7.97 -2.74 9.51
CA VAL A 194 7.20 -3.95 9.21
C VAL A 194 7.10 -4.10 7.70
N VAL A 195 7.26 -5.31 7.19
CA VAL A 195 7.03 -5.65 5.77
C VAL A 195 5.90 -6.65 5.67
N MET A 196 4.90 -6.33 4.85
CA MET A 196 3.73 -7.19 4.65
C MET A 196 3.55 -7.52 3.18
N PRO A 197 3.80 -8.78 2.78
CA PRO A 197 3.28 -9.37 1.54
C PRO A 197 1.86 -9.91 1.76
N ASN A 198 1.30 -10.64 0.78
CA ASN A 198 -0.05 -11.19 0.83
C ASN A 198 -0.18 -12.45 1.71
N GLN A 199 0.27 -12.39 2.94
CA GLN A 199 0.16 -13.48 3.92
C GLN A 199 0.03 -12.91 5.33
N PHE A 200 -0.46 -13.70 6.29
CA PHE A 200 -0.41 -13.31 7.69
C PHE A 200 1.02 -13.00 8.10
N GLY A 201 1.21 -11.89 8.79
CA GLY A 201 2.54 -11.40 9.17
C GLY A 201 2.83 -11.49 10.64
N MET A 202 1.86 -11.16 11.51
CA MET A 202 2.10 -11.14 12.95
C MET A 202 2.61 -12.49 13.45
N ASP A 203 3.78 -12.47 14.08
CA ASP A 203 4.50 -13.65 14.58
C ASP A 203 4.36 -13.85 16.10
N ALA A 204 3.82 -12.86 16.81
CA ALA A 204 3.55 -12.92 18.25
C ALA A 204 2.34 -12.05 18.60
N PHE A 205 1.52 -12.51 19.55
CA PHE A 205 0.32 -11.80 19.98
C PHE A 205 0.09 -11.96 21.48
N ASP A 206 -0.14 -10.84 22.17
CA ASP A 206 -0.47 -10.80 23.58
C ASP A 206 -1.99 -10.73 23.77
N MET A 207 -2.60 -11.88 24.05
CA MET A 207 -4.03 -12.02 24.25
C MET A 207 -4.52 -11.31 25.54
N GLU A 208 -3.68 -11.25 26.57
CA GLU A 208 -4.03 -10.58 27.82
C GLU A 208 -4.14 -9.06 27.62
N ASP A 209 -3.17 -8.45 26.91
CA ASP A 209 -3.24 -7.03 26.54
C ASP A 209 -4.44 -6.77 25.60
N ALA A 210 -4.62 -7.62 24.58
CA ALA A 210 -5.67 -7.42 23.58
C ALA A 210 -7.09 -7.44 24.14
N LEU A 211 -7.35 -8.29 25.12
CA LEU A 211 -8.63 -8.40 25.82
C LEU A 211 -8.72 -7.51 27.08
N GLY A 212 -7.61 -6.90 27.51
CA GLY A 212 -7.49 -6.10 28.71
C GLY A 212 -7.24 -4.61 28.44
N GLU A 213 -5.99 -4.17 28.59
CA GLU A 213 -5.63 -2.75 28.50
C GLU A 213 -5.59 -2.22 27.05
N GLN A 214 -5.44 -3.10 26.08
CA GLN A 214 -5.37 -2.78 24.64
C GLN A 214 -4.29 -1.76 24.30
N LYS A 215 -3.15 -1.88 24.96
CA LYS A 215 -2.04 -0.94 24.81
C LYS A 215 -1.33 -1.11 23.47
N ASP A 216 -0.92 -2.33 23.17
CA ASP A 216 -0.15 -2.68 21.98
C ASP A 216 -0.87 -3.73 21.10
N PHE A 217 -1.95 -4.36 21.59
CA PHE A 217 -2.72 -5.36 20.89
C PHE A 217 -4.22 -5.12 21.05
N MET A 218 -5.01 -5.46 20.03
CA MET A 218 -6.48 -5.48 20.03
C MET A 218 -6.97 -6.67 19.23
N CYS A 219 -8.16 -7.18 19.54
CA CYS A 219 -8.79 -8.28 18.79
C CYS A 219 -10.29 -8.30 18.93
N SER A 220 -10.95 -9.17 18.18
CA SER A 220 -12.36 -9.54 18.38
C SER A 220 -12.56 -10.00 19.83
N PRO A 221 -13.65 -9.60 20.50
CA PRO A 221 -13.86 -9.88 21.92
C PRO A 221 -13.91 -11.37 22.28
N ASP A 222 -14.30 -12.21 21.33
CA ASP A 222 -14.48 -13.66 21.47
C ASP A 222 -13.34 -14.49 20.86
N LEU A 223 -12.25 -13.84 20.43
CA LEU A 223 -11.15 -14.50 19.71
C LEU A 223 -10.51 -15.65 20.51
N ALA A 224 -10.34 -15.49 21.83
CA ALA A 224 -9.77 -16.53 22.67
C ALA A 224 -10.66 -17.79 22.69
N ASP A 225 -11.98 -17.60 22.82
CA ASP A 225 -12.96 -18.67 22.78
C ASP A 225 -13.03 -19.30 21.39
N PHE A 226 -12.97 -18.50 20.34
CA PHE A 226 -12.94 -18.97 18.94
C PHE A 226 -11.74 -19.90 18.69
N ILE A 227 -10.53 -19.50 19.12
CA ILE A 227 -9.31 -20.31 19.00
C ILE A 227 -9.47 -21.62 19.79
N ALA A 228 -9.96 -21.56 21.03
CA ALA A 228 -10.06 -22.71 21.92
C ALA A 228 -11.11 -23.73 21.43
N GLN A 229 -12.31 -23.25 21.09
CA GLN A 229 -13.43 -24.10 20.65
C GLN A 229 -13.15 -24.82 19.33
N ASN A 230 -12.40 -24.17 18.44
CA ASN A 230 -12.06 -24.73 17.13
C ASN A 230 -10.68 -25.38 17.06
N HIS A 231 -9.98 -25.49 18.21
CA HIS A 231 -8.65 -26.10 18.32
C HIS A 231 -7.64 -25.52 17.30
N LEU A 232 -7.64 -24.20 17.11
CA LEU A 232 -6.85 -23.55 16.06
C LEU A 232 -5.38 -23.40 16.43
N ASN A 233 -5.07 -23.17 17.72
CA ASN A 233 -3.67 -23.11 18.18
C ASN A 233 -3.07 -24.53 18.31
N LEU A 234 -2.05 -24.79 17.51
CA LEU A 234 -1.35 -26.07 17.48
C LEU A 234 0.00 -26.02 18.22
N SER A 235 0.38 -24.88 18.82
CA SER A 235 1.64 -24.78 19.55
C SER A 235 1.64 -25.71 20.76
N MET A 236 2.78 -26.35 21.01
CA MET A 236 2.92 -27.28 22.14
C MET A 236 3.17 -26.57 23.47
N ASP A 237 3.61 -25.32 23.43
CA ASP A 237 3.91 -24.50 24.61
C ASP A 237 2.82 -23.46 24.95
N GLY A 238 1.75 -23.39 24.10
CA GLY A 238 0.65 -22.47 24.27
C GLY A 238 0.93 -21.04 23.78
N SER A 239 2.07 -20.80 23.12
CA SER A 239 2.37 -19.50 22.50
C SER A 239 1.32 -19.13 21.44
N VAL A 240 1.04 -17.83 21.32
CA VAL A 240 0.09 -17.33 20.31
C VAL A 240 0.89 -16.68 19.19
N ASN A 241 1.06 -17.43 18.10
CA ASN A 241 1.64 -16.96 16.85
C ASN A 241 0.52 -16.90 15.80
N PRO A 242 -0.01 -15.71 15.46
CA PRO A 242 -1.12 -15.58 14.50
C PRO A 242 -0.82 -16.16 13.13
N ARG A 243 0.41 -16.01 12.64
CA ARG A 243 0.85 -16.58 11.36
C ARG A 243 0.62 -18.11 11.31
N GLU A 244 1.00 -18.81 12.39
CA GLU A 244 0.83 -20.24 12.53
C GLU A 244 -0.62 -20.69 12.79
N ILE A 245 -1.35 -19.88 13.58
CA ILE A 245 -2.73 -20.20 13.98
C ILE A 245 -3.71 -19.97 12.82
N PHE A 246 -3.57 -18.85 12.11
CA PHE A 246 -4.57 -18.37 11.14
C PHE A 246 -4.12 -18.45 9.70
N GLY A 247 -2.83 -18.30 9.41
CA GLY A 247 -2.29 -18.16 8.07
C GLY A 247 -2.38 -19.42 7.22
N SER A 248 -2.35 -19.23 5.90
CA SER A 248 -2.07 -20.30 4.96
C SER A 248 -0.58 -20.69 5.03
N HIS A 249 -0.28 -21.93 4.66
CA HIS A 249 1.07 -22.49 4.59
C HIS A 249 1.23 -23.22 3.25
N ASP A 250 1.01 -22.50 2.15
CA ASP A 250 1.02 -23.05 0.80
C ASP A 250 2.38 -22.85 0.13
N ASP A 251 2.80 -23.81 -0.69
CA ASP A 251 4.02 -23.69 -1.51
C ASP A 251 4.01 -22.44 -2.42
N SER A 252 2.82 -21.94 -2.75
CA SER A 252 2.66 -20.70 -3.52
C SER A 252 3.21 -19.48 -2.78
N ASP A 253 3.18 -19.47 -1.44
CA ASP A 253 3.75 -18.38 -0.64
C ASP A 253 5.26 -18.23 -0.86
N HIS A 254 5.98 -19.34 -1.07
CA HIS A 254 7.41 -19.36 -1.35
C HIS A 254 7.81 -18.85 -2.75
N VAL A 255 6.83 -18.58 -3.60
CA VAL A 255 7.04 -17.93 -4.92
C VAL A 255 6.49 -16.51 -4.94
N TYR A 256 5.40 -16.30 -4.20
CA TYR A 256 4.62 -15.08 -4.31
C TYR A 256 4.86 -14.10 -3.14
N ASN A 257 4.91 -14.59 -1.92
CA ASN A 257 4.87 -13.79 -0.68
C ASN A 257 6.24 -13.69 0.01
N THR A 258 6.72 -14.79 0.56
CA THR A 258 7.94 -14.86 1.36
C THR A 258 9.17 -14.25 0.68
N PRO A 259 9.42 -14.47 -0.64
CA PRO A 259 10.55 -13.84 -1.33
C PRO A 259 10.52 -12.30 -1.32
N ARG A 260 9.33 -11.68 -1.29
CA ARG A 260 9.20 -10.23 -1.21
C ARG A 260 9.64 -9.70 0.16
N ALA A 261 9.15 -10.31 1.24
CA ALA A 261 9.57 -9.97 2.60
C ALA A 261 11.08 -10.16 2.75
N TRP A 262 11.62 -11.33 2.38
CA TRP A 262 13.04 -11.62 2.38
C TRP A 262 13.87 -10.54 1.67
N TYR A 263 13.46 -10.12 0.48
CA TYR A 263 14.23 -9.14 -0.29
C TYR A 263 14.19 -7.74 0.34
N MET A 264 13.03 -7.30 0.82
CA MET A 264 12.89 -5.97 1.43
C MET A 264 13.69 -5.88 2.73
N GLU A 265 13.62 -6.91 3.56
CA GLU A 265 14.37 -6.97 4.81
C GLU A 265 15.87 -7.10 4.58
N ARG A 266 16.30 -7.88 3.59
CA ARG A 266 17.68 -7.95 3.15
C ARG A 266 18.23 -6.58 2.71
N CYS A 267 17.40 -5.74 2.09
CA CYS A 267 17.81 -4.37 1.70
C CYS A 267 17.96 -3.43 2.91
N LEU A 268 17.09 -3.55 3.90
CA LEU A 268 17.05 -2.64 5.06
C LEU A 268 17.98 -3.10 6.20
N ASN A 269 18.26 -4.41 6.27
CA ASN A 269 19.12 -5.05 7.28
C ASN A 269 20.18 -5.95 6.66
N PRO A 270 21.05 -5.44 5.77
CA PRO A 270 21.97 -6.27 4.98
C PRO A 270 23.04 -7.00 5.82
N HIS A 271 23.27 -6.59 7.08
CA HIS A 271 24.32 -7.16 7.94
C HIS A 271 23.79 -7.76 9.25
N THR A 272 22.51 -7.57 9.58
CA THR A 272 21.89 -8.10 10.81
C THR A 272 21.78 -9.62 10.74
N TYR A 273 21.49 -10.15 9.57
CA TYR A 273 21.39 -11.58 9.28
C TYR A 273 22.19 -11.95 8.03
N VAL A 274 22.47 -13.22 7.88
CA VAL A 274 23.04 -13.79 6.66
C VAL A 274 21.88 -14.13 5.71
N TRP A 275 21.78 -13.41 4.61
CA TRP A 275 20.68 -13.54 3.65
C TRP A 275 20.99 -14.44 2.45
N ASP A 276 22.24 -14.80 2.24
CA ASP A 276 22.69 -15.50 1.04
C ASP A 276 23.62 -16.69 1.41
N GLY A 277 23.62 -17.71 0.56
CA GLY A 277 24.51 -18.87 0.67
C GLY A 277 23.97 -20.01 1.55
N THR A 278 24.84 -20.99 1.79
CA THR A 278 24.44 -22.23 2.49
C THR A 278 24.24 -22.07 3.99
N ASN A 279 24.69 -20.97 4.56
CA ASN A 279 24.54 -20.64 5.99
C ASN A 279 23.62 -19.44 6.19
N ALA A 280 22.71 -19.18 5.26
CA ALA A 280 21.74 -18.11 5.39
C ALA A 280 20.84 -18.35 6.62
N ASP A 281 20.63 -17.29 7.42
CA ASP A 281 19.65 -17.29 8.50
C ASP A 281 18.24 -17.32 7.93
N PHE A 282 18.01 -16.56 6.86
CA PHE A 282 16.74 -16.52 6.12
C PHE A 282 16.98 -16.66 4.62
N THR A 283 16.08 -17.35 3.96
CA THR A 283 16.03 -17.58 2.52
C THR A 283 14.68 -17.13 1.97
N PRO A 284 14.50 -17.03 0.64
CA PRO A 284 13.19 -16.78 0.04
C PRO A 284 12.08 -17.78 0.42
N PHE A 285 12.43 -18.90 1.03
CA PHE A 285 11.52 -19.98 1.47
C PHE A 285 11.27 -20.00 2.99
N SER A 286 11.85 -19.06 3.74
CA SER A 286 11.78 -19.08 5.21
C SER A 286 10.42 -18.55 5.69
N ASP A 287 9.67 -19.40 6.41
CA ASP A 287 8.36 -19.06 6.98
C ASP A 287 8.46 -18.25 8.29
N ASP A 288 9.66 -18.19 8.86
CA ASP A 288 9.97 -17.58 10.15
C ASP A 288 10.67 -16.22 10.02
N ILE A 289 10.61 -15.56 8.85
CA ILE A 289 11.08 -14.19 8.69
C ILE A 289 10.33 -13.29 9.70
N PRO A 290 11.04 -12.49 10.53
CA PRO A 290 10.39 -11.67 11.56
C PRO A 290 9.34 -10.71 11.00
N TRP A 291 8.22 -10.54 11.68
CA TRP A 291 7.19 -9.56 11.29
C TRP A 291 7.72 -8.12 11.26
N CYS A 292 8.59 -7.79 12.22
CA CYS A 292 9.16 -6.45 12.33
C CYS A 292 10.63 -6.52 12.73
N MET A 293 11.41 -5.58 12.22
CA MET A 293 12.83 -5.46 12.55
C MET A 293 13.25 -4.01 12.83
N LYS A 294 14.25 -3.86 13.70
CA LYS A 294 14.93 -2.60 13.87
C LYS A 294 15.89 -2.40 12.68
N PRO A 295 15.76 -1.31 11.92
CA PRO A 295 16.60 -1.10 10.75
C PRO A 295 18.06 -0.78 11.16
N GLU A 296 19.03 -1.14 10.33
CA GLU A 296 20.45 -0.81 10.55
C GLU A 296 20.75 0.68 10.40
N LYS A 297 19.93 1.39 9.64
CA LYS A 297 20.00 2.84 9.46
C LYS A 297 18.59 3.42 9.43
N LYS A 298 18.48 4.74 9.68
CA LYS A 298 17.20 5.45 9.50
C LYS A 298 16.67 5.27 8.09
N ILE A 299 15.36 4.99 7.99
CA ILE A 299 14.67 4.74 6.72
C ILE A 299 14.14 6.07 6.17
N THR A 300 14.43 6.34 4.91
CA THR A 300 13.94 7.51 4.16
C THR A 300 12.77 7.14 3.26
N VAL A 301 12.09 8.15 2.70
CA VAL A 301 11.07 7.95 1.65
C VAL A 301 11.68 7.26 0.42
N GLU A 302 12.93 7.57 0.09
CA GLU A 302 13.68 6.95 -1.00
C GLU A 302 13.94 5.46 -0.75
N ASP A 303 14.28 5.08 0.48
CA ASP A 303 14.43 3.66 0.85
C ASP A 303 13.08 2.92 0.72
N VAL A 304 11.98 3.52 1.18
CA VAL A 304 10.61 2.97 1.03
C VAL A 304 10.26 2.80 -0.44
N LYS A 305 10.46 3.84 -1.26
CA LYS A 305 10.24 3.78 -2.71
C LYS A 305 11.09 2.69 -3.35
N TYR A 306 12.36 2.58 -2.97
CA TYR A 306 13.28 1.59 -3.53
C TYR A 306 12.79 0.15 -3.28
N VAL A 307 12.46 -0.21 -2.04
CA VAL A 307 12.04 -1.57 -1.73
C VAL A 307 10.67 -1.91 -2.33
N LEU A 308 9.72 -0.95 -2.39
CA LEU A 308 8.43 -1.14 -3.03
C LEU A 308 8.49 -1.13 -4.58
N SER A 309 9.61 -0.75 -5.15
CA SER A 309 9.85 -0.77 -6.60
C SER A 309 10.75 -1.93 -7.05
N ALA A 310 11.16 -2.77 -6.11
CA ALA A 310 12.20 -3.76 -6.36
C ALA A 310 11.71 -4.93 -7.23
N HIS A 311 12.66 -5.48 -7.97
CA HIS A 311 12.51 -6.65 -8.81
C HIS A 311 13.63 -7.67 -8.56
N PHE A 312 14.07 -7.77 -7.29
CA PHE A 312 15.18 -8.64 -6.85
C PHE A 312 16.55 -8.28 -7.45
N GLN A 313 16.77 -7.01 -7.82
CA GLN A 313 18.02 -6.55 -8.37
C GLN A 313 19.21 -6.86 -7.44
N GLY A 314 20.33 -7.27 -8.03
CA GLY A 314 21.52 -7.72 -7.29
C GLY A 314 21.43 -9.15 -6.74
N THR A 315 20.42 -9.93 -7.14
CA THR A 315 20.28 -11.35 -6.82
C THR A 315 20.15 -12.20 -8.09
N PRO A 316 20.26 -13.52 -8.02
CA PRO A 316 20.01 -14.42 -9.16
C PRO A 316 18.56 -14.40 -9.67
N TYR A 317 17.64 -13.85 -8.90
CA TYR A 317 16.20 -13.84 -9.17
C TYR A 317 15.73 -12.62 -10.00
N ASP A 318 16.64 -11.66 -10.25
CA ASP A 318 16.32 -10.47 -11.03
C ASP A 318 15.89 -10.83 -12.46
N PRO A 319 14.65 -10.51 -12.91
CA PRO A 319 14.19 -10.80 -14.26
C PRO A 319 14.99 -10.07 -15.34
N TYR A 320 15.66 -8.97 -15.00
CA TYR A 320 16.49 -8.17 -15.89
C TYR A 320 17.98 -8.50 -15.81
N LEU A 321 18.36 -9.59 -15.15
CA LEU A 321 19.76 -9.99 -14.93
C LEU A 321 20.58 -9.90 -16.23
N PRO A 322 21.63 -9.06 -16.28
CA PRO A 322 22.36 -8.80 -17.52
C PRO A 322 23.32 -9.93 -17.90
N TYR A 323 23.93 -10.56 -16.91
CA TYR A 323 25.02 -11.53 -17.07
C TYR A 323 24.85 -12.73 -16.12
N GLY A 324 25.55 -13.80 -16.38
CA GLY A 324 25.60 -14.99 -15.52
C GLY A 324 24.48 -16.00 -15.81
N ASP A 325 24.26 -16.89 -14.85
CA ASP A 325 23.22 -17.90 -14.91
C ASP A 325 21.85 -17.26 -14.73
N LYS A 326 20.96 -17.47 -15.68
CA LYS A 326 19.60 -16.92 -15.71
C LYS A 326 18.52 -17.96 -15.38
N SER A 327 18.90 -19.14 -14.93
CA SER A 327 17.95 -20.22 -14.65
C SER A 327 16.93 -19.85 -13.59
N MET A 328 17.28 -18.95 -12.66
CA MET A 328 16.41 -18.46 -11.59
C MET A 328 15.87 -17.04 -11.84
N ALA A 329 16.22 -16.40 -12.97
CA ALA A 329 15.73 -15.05 -13.29
C ALA A 329 14.22 -15.04 -13.44
N GLY A 330 13.53 -14.18 -12.66
CA GLY A 330 12.07 -14.11 -12.65
C GLY A 330 11.38 -15.29 -11.96
N ALA A 331 12.08 -16.08 -11.15
CA ALA A 331 11.49 -17.20 -10.41
C ALA A 331 10.45 -16.73 -9.38
N TYR A 332 10.59 -15.51 -8.87
CA TYR A 332 9.71 -14.92 -7.86
C TYR A 332 8.94 -13.71 -8.39
N ARG A 333 7.76 -13.48 -7.81
CA ARG A 333 6.94 -12.30 -8.09
C ARG A 333 7.67 -11.02 -7.66
N SER A 334 7.98 -10.14 -8.61
CA SER A 334 8.60 -8.84 -8.34
C SER A 334 7.70 -7.95 -7.48
N ILE A 335 8.30 -7.14 -6.59
CA ILE A 335 7.59 -6.17 -5.75
C ILE A 335 7.06 -5.04 -6.63
N GLY A 336 7.96 -4.39 -7.40
CA GLY A 336 7.60 -3.44 -8.45
C GLY A 336 7.11 -4.16 -9.71
N ILE A 337 5.92 -4.75 -9.67
CA ILE A 337 5.38 -5.57 -10.74
C ILE A 337 4.73 -4.71 -11.85
N ASN A 338 4.58 -5.27 -13.05
CA ASN A 338 3.99 -4.59 -14.22
C ASN A 338 2.54 -4.12 -14.02
N ARG A 339 1.83 -4.70 -13.08
CA ARG A 339 0.42 -4.40 -12.76
C ARG A 339 0.23 -3.57 -11.48
N ASN A 340 1.29 -2.91 -10.99
CA ASN A 340 1.10 -1.86 -9.99
C ASN A 340 0.17 -0.78 -10.59
N ASP A 341 -0.84 -0.38 -9.85
CA ASP A 341 -1.75 0.70 -10.24
C ASP A 341 -1.30 2.02 -9.63
N PHE A 342 -0.93 2.02 -8.35
CA PHE A 342 -0.25 3.14 -7.69
C PHE A 342 0.70 2.66 -6.57
N LEU A 343 1.54 3.59 -6.11
CA LEU A 343 2.23 3.57 -4.83
C LEU A 343 1.87 4.84 -4.07
N SER A 344 1.40 4.70 -2.84
CA SER A 344 1.23 5.79 -1.89
C SER A 344 2.17 5.58 -0.70
N ILE A 345 2.88 6.65 -0.28
CA ILE A 345 3.64 6.71 0.96
C ILE A 345 3.09 7.90 1.75
N ILE A 346 2.43 7.63 2.86
CA ILE A 346 1.91 8.66 3.75
C ILE A 346 2.96 8.92 4.83
N GLN A 347 3.53 10.13 4.83
CA GLN A 347 4.54 10.58 5.78
C GLN A 347 3.94 11.63 6.71
N MET A 348 3.92 11.38 8.02
CA MET A 348 3.44 12.33 9.03
C MET A 348 4.60 12.89 9.84
N ARG A 349 4.95 14.16 9.57
CA ARG A 349 6.14 14.84 10.09
C ARG A 349 5.84 15.52 11.43
N PRO A 350 6.43 15.06 12.56
CA PRO A 350 6.04 15.51 13.90
C PRO A 350 6.32 17.00 14.17
N ASP A 351 7.38 17.55 13.58
CA ASP A 351 7.85 18.91 13.84
C ASP A 351 7.18 19.99 12.97
N HIS A 352 6.17 19.61 12.16
CA HIS A 352 5.43 20.52 11.30
C HIS A 352 4.06 20.88 11.90
N ALA A 353 3.54 22.07 11.53
CA ALA A 353 2.20 22.47 11.89
C ALA A 353 1.17 21.44 11.38
N GLU A 354 0.06 21.30 12.08
CA GLU A 354 -0.94 20.26 11.83
C GLU A 354 -1.37 20.22 10.35
N ASP A 355 -1.71 21.35 9.77
CA ASP A 355 -2.17 21.51 8.39
C ASP A 355 -1.10 21.25 7.30
N SER A 356 0.18 21.21 7.66
CA SER A 356 1.30 20.92 6.75
C SER A 356 2.11 19.69 7.14
N ARG A 357 1.68 18.98 8.18
CA ARG A 357 2.38 17.80 8.72
C ARG A 357 2.41 16.65 7.73
N THR A 358 1.30 16.38 7.07
CA THR A 358 1.15 15.17 6.26
C THR A 358 1.47 15.44 4.81
N ILE A 359 2.41 14.65 4.29
CA ILE A 359 2.75 14.57 2.86
C ILE A 359 2.38 13.17 2.38
N GLU A 360 1.66 13.10 1.27
CA GLU A 360 1.42 11.87 0.53
C GLU A 360 2.30 11.86 -0.72
N TRP A 361 3.19 10.88 -0.81
CA TRP A 361 4.07 10.66 -1.95
C TRP A 361 3.40 9.68 -2.90
N VAL A 362 3.14 10.11 -4.12
CA VAL A 362 2.29 9.39 -5.08
C VAL A 362 3.09 9.00 -6.31
N ALA A 363 2.96 7.72 -6.72
CA ALA A 363 3.37 7.21 -8.03
C ALA A 363 2.23 6.41 -8.67
N TYR A 364 2.20 6.35 -9.99
CA TYR A 364 1.30 5.50 -10.77
C TYR A 364 2.06 4.54 -11.69
N GLY A 365 1.37 3.45 -12.07
CA GLY A 365 1.88 2.42 -12.97
C GLY A 365 2.97 1.56 -12.31
N SER A 366 3.77 0.83 -13.11
CA SER A 366 4.84 0.00 -12.59
C SER A 366 5.93 0.84 -11.92
N ASN A 367 6.05 0.68 -10.60
CA ASN A 367 6.89 1.54 -9.76
C ASN A 367 8.38 1.35 -10.01
N ALA A 368 8.82 0.22 -10.59
CA ALA A 368 10.21 0.02 -11.01
C ALA A 368 10.69 1.11 -11.98
N PHE A 369 9.79 1.66 -12.78
CA PHE A 369 10.10 2.62 -13.86
C PHE A 369 9.59 4.04 -13.59
N ASN A 370 8.87 4.27 -12.48
CA ASN A 370 8.23 5.54 -12.19
C ASN A 370 8.79 6.19 -10.93
N VAL A 371 8.30 7.38 -10.64
CA VAL A 371 8.73 8.24 -9.54
C VAL A 371 7.62 8.40 -8.53
N VAL A 372 7.97 8.72 -7.29
CA VAL A 372 7.06 9.31 -6.32
C VAL A 372 7.23 10.84 -6.28
N ALA A 373 6.12 11.55 -6.19
CA ALA A 373 6.09 13.00 -6.02
C ALA A 373 5.26 13.36 -4.78
N PRO A 374 5.71 14.35 -3.96
CA PRO A 374 5.07 14.69 -2.69
C PRO A 374 3.91 15.67 -2.89
N PHE A 375 2.80 15.46 -2.15
CA PHE A 375 1.66 16.36 -2.14
C PHE A 375 1.17 16.60 -0.72
N TYR A 376 0.83 17.86 -0.39
CA TYR A 376 0.12 18.18 0.84
C TYR A 376 -1.30 17.62 0.77
N THR A 377 -1.79 17.07 1.87
CA THR A 377 -3.10 16.37 1.94
C THR A 377 -4.23 17.24 2.47
N ASP A 378 -3.94 18.30 3.27
CA ASP A 378 -4.96 19.24 3.75
C ASP A 378 -5.20 20.36 2.72
N VAL A 379 -5.92 19.98 1.65
CA VAL A 379 -6.26 20.80 0.48
C VAL A 379 -7.70 20.56 0.07
N ASN A 380 -8.35 21.51 -0.60
CA ASN A 380 -9.70 21.33 -1.12
C ASN A 380 -9.75 20.68 -2.50
N GLN A 381 -8.62 20.70 -3.22
CA GLN A 381 -8.54 20.16 -4.57
C GLN A 381 -7.14 19.60 -4.83
N VAL A 382 -7.09 18.62 -5.71
CA VAL A 382 -5.83 18.07 -6.23
C VAL A 382 -5.52 18.65 -7.60
N PRO A 383 -4.24 18.71 -8.01
CA PRO A 383 -3.88 19.13 -9.37
C PRO A 383 -4.56 18.26 -10.42
N GLU A 384 -5.05 18.91 -11.50
CA GLU A 384 -5.75 18.22 -12.58
C GLU A 384 -4.93 17.07 -13.17
N TYR A 385 -3.62 17.22 -13.29
CA TYR A 385 -2.72 16.19 -13.82
C TYR A 385 -2.75 14.87 -13.04
N LEU A 386 -3.13 14.89 -11.76
CA LEU A 386 -3.28 13.68 -10.92
C LEU A 386 -4.74 13.21 -10.84
N GLY A 387 -5.70 14.14 -10.95
CA GLY A 387 -7.11 13.88 -10.69
C GLY A 387 -7.95 13.58 -11.93
N ASN A 388 -7.47 13.85 -13.15
CA ASN A 388 -8.25 13.75 -14.38
C ASN A 388 -8.10 12.42 -15.15
N THR A 389 -7.60 11.36 -14.49
CA THR A 389 -7.48 10.03 -15.09
C THR A 389 -8.86 9.51 -15.51
N THR A 390 -8.93 8.94 -16.71
CA THR A 390 -10.10 8.26 -17.27
C THR A 390 -9.69 6.89 -17.85
N SER A 391 -10.62 6.16 -18.44
CA SER A 391 -10.33 4.94 -19.20
C SER A 391 -9.53 5.18 -20.50
N GLU A 392 -9.48 6.43 -21.00
CA GLU A 392 -8.80 6.76 -22.23
C GLU A 392 -7.33 7.12 -21.99
N VAL A 393 -6.45 6.54 -22.83
CA VAL A 393 -5.00 6.80 -22.76
C VAL A 393 -4.71 8.24 -23.18
N SER A 394 -3.99 8.98 -22.32
CA SER A 394 -3.61 10.37 -22.58
C SER A 394 -2.31 10.73 -21.87
N THR A 395 -1.53 11.62 -22.45
CA THR A 395 -0.39 12.26 -21.78
C THR A 395 -0.78 13.46 -20.91
N ASP A 396 -2.06 13.81 -20.86
CA ASP A 396 -2.57 14.90 -20.04
C ASP A 396 -2.83 14.52 -18.58
N ASN A 397 -2.65 13.24 -18.22
CA ASN A 397 -2.70 12.77 -16.85
C ASN A 397 -1.46 11.95 -16.47
N PHE A 398 -1.19 11.91 -15.18
CA PHE A 398 0.00 11.25 -14.65
C PHE A 398 -0.09 9.71 -14.76
N TYR A 399 -1.27 9.13 -14.55
CA TYR A 399 -1.46 7.68 -14.60
C TYR A 399 -1.03 7.09 -15.97
N TRP A 400 -1.63 7.57 -17.05
CA TRP A 400 -1.33 7.03 -18.39
C TRP A 400 0.08 7.39 -18.88
N THR A 401 0.58 8.58 -18.53
CA THR A 401 1.99 8.93 -18.82
C THR A 401 2.94 7.94 -18.14
N SER A 402 2.71 7.61 -16.86
CA SER A 402 3.50 6.63 -16.12
C SER A 402 3.38 5.23 -16.70
N ARG A 403 2.19 4.79 -17.11
CA ARG A 403 1.99 3.48 -17.77
C ARG A 403 2.75 3.37 -19.09
N MET A 404 2.74 4.44 -19.92
CA MET A 404 3.49 4.47 -21.17
C MET A 404 5.00 4.41 -20.92
N ILE A 405 5.53 5.20 -19.99
CA ILE A 405 6.95 5.15 -19.60
C ILE A 405 7.33 3.73 -19.19
N ALA A 406 6.55 3.13 -18.27
CA ALA A 406 6.84 1.80 -17.74
C ALA A 406 6.83 0.72 -18.82
N ALA A 407 5.80 0.69 -19.68
CA ALA A 407 5.68 -0.31 -20.74
C ALA A 407 6.83 -0.21 -21.77
N MET A 408 7.26 1.01 -22.10
CA MET A 408 8.37 1.22 -23.03
C MET A 408 9.73 0.93 -22.39
N ALA A 409 9.91 1.31 -21.12
CA ALA A 409 11.14 1.06 -20.39
C ALA A 409 11.36 -0.43 -20.11
N ASP A 410 10.30 -1.17 -19.77
CA ASP A 410 10.33 -2.63 -19.61
C ASP A 410 10.82 -3.32 -20.89
N ALA A 411 10.21 -2.98 -22.03
CA ALA A 411 10.56 -3.55 -23.34
C ALA A 411 11.97 -3.18 -23.80
N SER A 412 12.56 -2.09 -23.29
CA SER A 412 13.90 -1.58 -23.62
C SER A 412 14.80 -1.41 -22.39
N TYR A 413 14.64 -2.24 -21.36
CA TYR A 413 15.17 -2.06 -20.01
C TYR A 413 16.60 -1.52 -19.96
N ARG A 414 17.55 -2.22 -20.61
CA ARG A 414 18.99 -1.86 -20.58
C ARG A 414 19.31 -0.50 -21.18
N LYS A 415 18.53 -0.06 -22.15
CA LYS A 415 18.71 1.23 -22.82
C LYS A 415 18.00 2.36 -22.06
N SER A 416 16.86 2.03 -21.48
CA SER A 416 16.01 2.97 -20.77
C SER A 416 16.43 3.23 -19.32
N LEU A 417 17.08 2.27 -18.65
CA LEU A 417 17.41 2.31 -17.22
C LEU A 417 18.04 3.64 -16.78
N PHE A 418 19.06 4.11 -17.48
CA PHE A 418 19.73 5.36 -17.16
C PHE A 418 18.80 6.60 -17.24
N HIS A 419 17.84 6.59 -18.17
CA HIS A 419 16.84 7.66 -18.27
C HIS A 419 15.85 7.60 -17.11
N ILE A 420 15.47 6.39 -16.70
CA ILE A 420 14.58 6.14 -15.55
C ILE A 420 15.25 6.58 -14.24
N GLU A 421 16.49 6.16 -13.98
CA GLU A 421 17.23 6.55 -12.77
C GLU A 421 17.35 8.08 -12.66
N ARG A 422 17.71 8.76 -13.75
CA ARG A 422 17.76 10.22 -13.78
C ARG A 422 16.40 10.90 -13.58
N TYR A 423 15.34 10.30 -14.09
CA TYR A 423 13.98 10.79 -13.89
C TYR A 423 13.60 10.69 -12.41
N GLN A 424 13.86 9.54 -11.80
CA GLN A 424 13.59 9.30 -10.38
C GLN A 424 14.36 10.28 -9.49
N GLU A 425 15.67 10.38 -9.67
CA GLU A 425 16.54 11.30 -8.93
C GLU A 425 16.08 12.77 -9.07
N LYS A 426 15.79 13.20 -10.28
CA LYS A 426 15.42 14.58 -10.55
C LYS A 426 14.08 14.98 -9.96
N VAL A 427 13.06 14.13 -10.09
CA VAL A 427 11.72 14.43 -9.56
C VAL A 427 11.74 14.41 -8.04
N MET A 428 12.39 13.44 -7.40
CA MET A 428 12.45 13.37 -5.94
C MET A 428 13.24 14.55 -5.38
N SER A 429 14.39 14.88 -5.94
CA SER A 429 15.20 16.05 -5.53
C SER A 429 14.42 17.37 -5.64
N LYS A 430 13.73 17.60 -6.76
CA LYS A 430 12.88 18.78 -6.94
C LYS A 430 11.64 18.76 -6.07
N GLY A 431 11.10 17.58 -5.78
CA GLY A 431 9.99 17.40 -4.84
C GLY A 431 10.38 17.89 -3.44
N HIS A 432 11.52 17.44 -2.92
CA HIS A 432 12.04 17.94 -1.64
C HIS A 432 12.33 19.45 -1.66
N GLU A 433 12.92 19.98 -2.75
CA GLU A 433 13.17 21.40 -2.89
C GLU A 433 11.86 22.21 -2.76
N LEU A 434 10.81 21.78 -3.45
CA LEU A 434 9.50 22.45 -3.42
C LEU A 434 8.84 22.34 -2.06
N ILE A 435 8.84 21.14 -1.43
CA ILE A 435 8.30 20.98 -0.06
C ILE A 435 9.04 21.91 0.92
N ASN A 436 10.38 21.93 0.92
CA ASN A 436 11.16 22.80 1.79
C ASN A 436 10.85 24.29 1.56
N LYS A 437 10.69 24.71 0.31
CA LYS A 437 10.29 26.08 -0.06
C LYS A 437 8.93 26.43 0.54
N PHE A 438 7.94 25.57 0.36
CA PHE A 438 6.58 25.85 0.81
C PHE A 438 6.41 25.66 2.31
N ASP A 439 7.12 24.74 2.96
CA ASP A 439 7.16 24.64 4.42
C ASP A 439 7.66 25.95 5.07
N ALA A 440 8.69 26.58 4.50
CA ALA A 440 9.16 27.87 4.96
C ALA A 440 8.13 29.00 4.79
N LEU A 441 7.37 28.99 3.68
CA LEU A 441 6.29 29.97 3.45
C LEU A 441 5.12 29.74 4.41
N LEU A 442 4.72 28.48 4.62
CA LEU A 442 3.67 28.07 5.53
C LEU A 442 4.01 28.44 6.99
N ALA A 443 5.25 28.23 7.40
CA ALA A 443 5.70 28.63 8.75
C ALA A 443 5.65 30.13 9.01
N ALA A 444 5.75 30.94 7.96
CA ALA A 444 5.70 32.40 8.04
C ALA A 444 4.29 32.98 7.91
N GLU A 445 3.29 32.21 7.43
CA GLU A 445 1.93 32.67 7.17
C GLU A 445 1.00 32.33 8.35
N PRO A 446 0.45 33.33 9.08
CA PRO A 446 -0.44 33.10 10.22
C PRO A 446 -1.92 32.85 9.82
N ASP A 447 -2.32 33.20 8.60
CA ASP A 447 -3.70 33.09 8.12
C ASP A 447 -3.96 31.69 7.55
N GLU A 448 -4.90 30.96 8.15
CA GLU A 448 -5.20 29.57 7.77
C GLU A 448 -5.70 29.44 6.32
N ALA A 449 -6.54 30.37 5.86
CA ALA A 449 -7.05 30.33 4.47
C ALA A 449 -5.93 30.55 3.45
N LYS A 450 -4.96 31.43 3.77
CA LYS A 450 -3.79 31.64 2.93
C LYS A 450 -2.84 30.45 3.00
N ARG A 451 -2.68 29.83 4.16
CA ARG A 451 -1.89 28.59 4.29
C ARG A 451 -2.45 27.48 3.39
N ARG A 452 -3.78 27.30 3.36
CA ARG A 452 -4.42 26.35 2.42
C ARG A 452 -4.12 26.69 0.97
N THR A 453 -4.25 27.95 0.59
CA THR A 453 -3.90 28.41 -0.76
C THR A 453 -2.42 28.12 -1.10
N LEU A 454 -1.51 28.28 -0.15
CA LEU A 454 -0.09 27.96 -0.35
C LEU A 454 0.13 26.45 -0.56
N ARG A 455 -0.57 25.56 0.17
CA ARG A 455 -0.48 24.11 -0.03
C ARG A 455 -1.01 23.70 -1.42
N GLU A 456 -2.14 24.27 -1.84
CA GLU A 456 -2.69 24.03 -3.19
C GLU A 456 -1.73 24.55 -4.28
N GLN A 457 -1.13 25.71 -4.07
CA GLN A 457 -0.10 26.24 -4.98
C GLN A 457 1.15 25.35 -5.02
N ALA A 458 1.59 24.80 -3.87
CA ALA A 458 2.69 23.85 -3.81
C ALA A 458 2.38 22.60 -4.66
N ASN A 459 1.18 22.03 -4.47
CA ASN A 459 0.75 20.86 -5.20
C ASN A 459 0.71 21.11 -6.72
N GLU A 460 0.24 22.29 -7.16
CA GLU A 460 0.25 22.68 -8.57
C GLU A 460 1.67 22.86 -9.13
N GLU A 461 2.60 23.49 -8.39
CA GLU A 461 3.99 23.62 -8.81
C GLU A 461 4.67 22.25 -8.93
N ILE A 462 4.40 21.33 -8.00
CA ILE A 462 4.91 19.95 -8.02
C ILE A 462 4.33 19.18 -9.22
N ALA A 463 3.02 19.24 -9.44
CA ALA A 463 2.38 18.59 -10.58
C ALA A 463 2.90 19.09 -11.94
N LYS A 464 3.14 20.40 -12.07
CA LYS A 464 3.74 20.99 -13.27
C LYS A 464 5.17 20.52 -13.50
N MET A 465 5.97 20.46 -12.45
CA MET A 465 7.34 19.90 -12.50
C MET A 465 7.27 18.44 -12.92
N LEU A 466 6.41 17.65 -12.28
CA LEU A 466 6.22 16.24 -12.55
C LEU A 466 5.81 15.99 -14.02
N LYS A 467 4.82 16.73 -14.55
CA LYS A 467 4.40 16.64 -15.96
C LYS A 467 5.56 16.90 -16.91
N THR A 468 6.36 17.95 -16.63
CA THR A 468 7.51 18.33 -17.46
C THR A 468 8.57 17.19 -17.51
N GLU A 469 8.93 16.64 -16.37
CA GLU A 469 9.95 15.60 -16.28
C GLU A 469 9.45 14.24 -16.81
N ALA A 470 8.18 13.92 -16.59
CA ALA A 470 7.56 12.71 -17.11
C ALA A 470 7.52 12.70 -18.66
N LEU A 471 7.06 13.79 -19.28
CA LEU A 471 7.03 13.91 -20.74
C LEU A 471 8.44 13.89 -21.33
N ALA A 472 9.42 14.58 -20.72
CA ALA A 472 10.82 14.53 -21.17
C ALA A 472 11.44 13.13 -21.05
N THR A 473 10.96 12.31 -20.11
CA THR A 473 11.39 10.91 -19.96
C THR A 473 10.70 10.02 -20.96
N LEU A 474 9.39 10.22 -21.18
CA LEU A 474 8.62 9.51 -22.20
C LEU A 474 9.26 9.64 -23.57
N ASP A 475 9.68 10.86 -23.97
CA ASP A 475 10.39 11.11 -25.23
C ASP A 475 11.65 10.24 -25.36
N LYS A 476 12.44 10.14 -24.28
CA LYS A 476 13.70 9.38 -24.28
C LYS A 476 13.46 7.87 -24.36
N VAL A 477 12.54 7.33 -23.57
CA VAL A 477 12.26 5.88 -23.59
C VAL A 477 11.60 5.47 -24.90
N LEU A 478 10.75 6.33 -25.49
CA LEU A 478 10.18 6.12 -26.81
C LEU A 478 11.27 6.09 -27.88
N PHE A 479 12.24 7.01 -27.82
CA PHE A 479 13.38 7.03 -28.74
C PHE A 479 14.21 5.73 -28.62
N GLU A 480 14.54 5.30 -27.40
CA GLU A 480 15.31 4.07 -27.20
C GLU A 480 14.58 2.83 -27.73
N LEU A 481 13.26 2.72 -27.47
CA LEU A 481 12.46 1.61 -27.94
C LEU A 481 12.29 1.64 -29.46
N SER A 482 12.06 2.82 -30.06
CA SER A 482 11.89 2.99 -31.50
C SER A 482 13.14 2.55 -32.27
N ASN A 483 14.35 2.83 -31.76
CA ASN A 483 15.60 2.38 -32.36
C ASN A 483 15.82 0.85 -32.28
N GLN A 484 15.00 0.12 -31.52
CA GLN A 484 15.05 -1.34 -31.40
C GLN A 484 13.99 -2.03 -32.24
N MET A 485 13.15 -1.28 -32.95
CA MET A 485 12.11 -1.85 -33.81
C MET A 485 12.74 -2.62 -34.98
N LYS A 486 12.28 -3.87 -35.19
CA LYS A 486 12.78 -4.75 -36.25
C LYS A 486 11.72 -5.08 -37.33
N ASN A 487 10.47 -4.61 -37.14
CA ASN A 487 9.34 -4.90 -38.03
C ASN A 487 9.22 -6.39 -38.39
N ALA A 488 9.49 -7.29 -37.42
CA ALA A 488 9.59 -8.73 -37.61
C ALA A 488 10.65 -9.18 -38.65
N TYR A 489 11.55 -8.29 -39.08
CA TYR A 489 12.62 -8.60 -40.03
C TYR A 489 13.82 -9.24 -39.29
N SER A 490 14.36 -10.34 -39.80
CA SER A 490 15.40 -11.11 -39.14
C SER A 490 16.81 -10.50 -39.20
N ARG A 491 17.02 -9.51 -40.07
CA ARG A 491 18.28 -8.80 -40.23
C ARG A 491 18.08 -7.32 -39.94
N SER A 492 18.99 -6.74 -39.16
CA SER A 492 19.02 -5.31 -38.87
C SER A 492 19.89 -4.60 -39.88
N ASP A 493 19.53 -3.42 -40.30
CA ASP A 493 20.35 -2.54 -41.14
C ASP A 493 21.43 -1.79 -40.36
N ALA A 494 21.55 -2.05 -39.05
CA ALA A 494 22.52 -1.40 -38.15
C ALA A 494 23.79 -2.23 -37.98
#